data_ffc418ed85581b61e14daef6f60c06e1
#
_entry.id   ffc418ed85581b61e14daef6f60c06e1
#
_cell.length_a   1.000
_cell.length_b   1.000
_cell.length_c   1.000
_cell.angle_alpha   90.00
_cell.angle_beta   90.00
_cell.angle_gamma   90.00
#
_symmetry.space_group_name_H-M   'P 1'
#
loop_
_entity.id
_entity.type
_entity.pdbx_description
1 polymer ?
#
loop_
_entity_poly.entity_id
_entity_poly.type
_entity_poly.pdbx_seq_one_letter_code
_entity_poly.pdbx_strand_id
1 'polypeptide(L)'
;MTDHELHFFNIVAPEWDSRDTLSKPEIIDRLLTLGGVKECDSILDLGTGTGVLLPYLARRVGACGSITAVDLSEGMLTLAKAKAVTLVPHPQFLQTDFEAQRLPGMYDHIIMYCVYPHLEHPVKTLRRLRRENLQPGGNILIAFPTEASRINAIHHRVRVDHHYLPSPRELTTYLRAHHLPARVLADDAQLYLVAVGG
;
A
#
# COMPACT_ATOMS: atom_id res chain seq x y z
N MET A 1 -7.27 -5.90 11.16
CA MET A 1 -6.05 -6.69 11.49
C MET A 1 -6.16 -7.21 12.92
N THR A 2 -5.94 -8.51 13.15
CA THR A 2 -6.06 -9.15 14.47
C THR A 2 -4.86 -8.82 15.39
N ASP A 3 -5.04 -8.95 16.72
CA ASP A 3 -3.93 -8.76 17.69
C ASP A 3 -2.76 -9.72 17.43
N HIS A 4 -3.06 -10.92 16.93
CA HIS A 4 -2.04 -11.91 16.58
C HIS A 4 -1.19 -11.46 15.38
N GLU A 5 -1.79 -10.89 14.36
CA GLU A 5 -1.08 -10.34 13.20
C GLU A 5 -0.23 -9.13 13.57
N LEU A 6 -0.77 -8.24 14.41
CA LEU A 6 -0.02 -7.08 14.91
C LEU A 6 1.23 -7.54 15.68
N HIS A 7 1.08 -8.54 16.57
CA HIS A 7 2.20 -9.11 17.29
C HIS A 7 3.23 -9.73 16.34
N PHE A 8 2.77 -10.49 15.33
CA PHE A 8 3.65 -11.06 14.30
C PHE A 8 4.44 -9.98 13.57
N PHE A 9 3.80 -8.91 13.09
CA PHE A 9 4.50 -7.83 12.38
C PHE A 9 5.51 -7.09 13.25
N ASN A 10 5.22 -6.89 14.53
CA ASN A 10 6.18 -6.29 15.47
C ASN A 10 7.44 -7.17 15.65
N ILE A 11 7.30 -8.50 15.71
CA ILE A 11 8.41 -9.44 15.87
C ILE A 11 9.27 -9.51 14.60
N VAL A 12 8.64 -9.60 13.42
CA VAL A 12 9.36 -9.81 12.15
C VAL A 12 9.92 -8.52 11.56
N ALA A 13 9.58 -7.36 12.10
CA ALA A 13 9.99 -6.07 11.57
C ALA A 13 11.52 -5.96 11.35
N PRO A 14 12.41 -6.38 12.27
CA PRO A 14 13.86 -6.27 12.07
C PRO A 14 14.39 -7.07 10.87
N GLU A 15 13.71 -8.18 10.49
CA GLU A 15 14.12 -9.06 9.40
C GLU A 15 13.32 -8.81 8.12
N TRP A 16 12.34 -7.88 8.16
CA TRP A 16 11.41 -7.66 7.06
C TRP A 16 12.12 -7.26 5.76
N ASP A 17 13.10 -6.39 5.85
CA ASP A 17 13.84 -5.86 4.70
C ASP A 17 14.81 -6.86 4.07
N SER A 18 15.21 -7.92 4.78
CA SER A 18 16.07 -8.98 4.24
C SER A 18 15.35 -9.87 3.22
N ARG A 19 14.03 -9.69 3.06
CA ARG A 19 13.22 -10.39 2.07
C ARG A 19 13.39 -9.72 0.69
N ASP A 20 14.30 -10.22 -0.11
CA ASP A 20 14.72 -9.73 -1.44
C ASP A 20 13.61 -9.36 -2.45
N THR A 21 12.36 -9.72 -2.16
CA THR A 21 11.25 -9.58 -3.11
C THR A 21 10.51 -8.24 -3.00
N LEU A 22 10.64 -7.50 -1.90
CA LEU A 22 9.79 -6.34 -1.62
C LEU A 22 10.36 -5.01 -2.12
N SER A 23 11.67 -4.91 -2.37
CA SER A 23 12.37 -3.64 -2.60
C SER A 23 13.08 -3.52 -3.95
N LYS A 24 12.60 -4.20 -4.99
CA LYS A 24 13.19 -4.08 -6.33
C LYS A 24 12.91 -2.71 -6.93
N PRO A 25 13.94 -1.86 -7.13
CA PRO A 25 13.76 -0.47 -7.58
C PRO A 25 12.95 -0.34 -8.87
N GLU A 26 13.24 -1.21 -9.85
CA GLU A 26 12.59 -1.19 -11.17
C GLU A 26 11.09 -1.51 -11.09
N ILE A 27 10.67 -2.37 -10.15
CA ILE A 27 9.26 -2.72 -9.95
C ILE A 27 8.53 -1.56 -9.29
N ILE A 28 9.14 -0.93 -8.27
CA ILE A 28 8.55 0.23 -7.58
C ILE A 28 8.44 1.43 -8.53
N ASP A 29 9.48 1.72 -9.32
CA ASP A 29 9.45 2.80 -10.30
C ASP A 29 8.36 2.56 -11.38
N ARG A 30 8.19 1.30 -11.82
CA ARG A 30 7.12 0.90 -12.73
C ARG A 30 5.73 1.09 -12.12
N LEU A 31 5.55 0.68 -10.84
CA LEU A 31 4.32 0.89 -10.09
C LEU A 31 3.94 2.37 -10.05
N LEU A 32 4.87 3.23 -9.63
CA LEU A 32 4.64 4.67 -9.51
C LEU A 32 4.34 5.32 -10.86
N THR A 33 5.02 4.87 -11.92
CA THR A 33 4.80 5.35 -13.29
C THR A 33 3.42 4.97 -13.82
N LEU A 34 3.05 3.68 -13.73
CA LEU A 34 1.73 3.20 -14.16
C LEU A 34 0.59 3.74 -13.28
N GLY A 35 0.85 3.95 -11.99
CA GLY A 35 -0.07 4.57 -11.05
C GLY A 35 -0.31 6.05 -11.29
N GLY A 36 0.52 6.71 -12.12
CA GLY A 36 0.40 8.12 -12.45
C GLY A 36 0.97 9.07 -11.40
N VAL A 37 1.78 8.56 -10.45
CA VAL A 37 2.43 9.39 -9.42
C VAL A 37 3.46 10.32 -10.07
N LYS A 38 3.38 11.60 -9.76
CA LYS A 38 4.22 12.66 -10.37
C LYS A 38 4.74 13.63 -9.32
N GLU A 39 5.52 14.58 -9.76
CA GLU A 39 6.05 15.67 -8.94
C GLU A 39 4.91 16.50 -8.32
N CYS A 40 5.10 16.94 -7.08
CA CYS A 40 4.17 17.70 -6.25
C CYS A 40 2.90 16.96 -5.78
N ASP A 41 2.75 15.66 -6.08
CA ASP A 41 1.61 14.89 -5.57
C ASP A 41 1.66 14.73 -4.05
N SER A 42 0.48 14.63 -3.46
CA SER A 42 0.27 14.24 -2.06
C SER A 42 -0.06 12.74 -1.99
N ILE A 43 0.72 12.00 -1.21
CA ILE A 43 0.65 10.53 -1.14
C ILE A 43 0.25 10.08 0.26
N LEU A 44 -0.68 9.12 0.31
CA LEU A 44 -0.98 8.34 1.51
C LEU A 44 -0.49 6.91 1.31
N ASP A 45 0.54 6.51 2.07
CA ASP A 45 1.10 5.16 2.06
C ASP A 45 0.50 4.35 3.21
N LEU A 46 -0.47 3.49 2.91
CA LEU A 46 -1.21 2.68 3.88
C LEU A 46 -0.56 1.32 4.08
N GLY A 47 -0.26 0.98 5.34
CA GLY A 47 0.53 -0.20 5.68
C GLY A 47 1.97 -0.01 5.22
N THR A 48 2.56 1.16 5.53
CA THR A 48 3.92 1.53 5.08
C THR A 48 4.99 0.53 5.50
N GLY A 49 4.72 -0.29 6.52
CA GLY A 49 5.65 -1.26 7.07
C GLY A 49 6.96 -0.59 7.51
N THR A 50 8.08 -1.17 7.12
CA THR A 50 9.41 -0.60 7.37
C THR A 50 9.77 0.57 6.46
N GLY A 51 8.81 1.12 5.69
CA GLY A 51 9.02 2.26 4.82
C GLY A 51 9.70 1.94 3.49
N VAL A 52 9.47 0.75 2.94
CA VAL A 52 10.09 0.30 1.66
C VAL A 52 9.83 1.28 0.52
N LEU A 53 8.63 1.85 0.42
CA LEU A 53 8.28 2.79 -0.65
C LEU A 53 8.82 4.22 -0.41
N LEU A 54 9.06 4.63 0.83
CA LEU A 54 9.31 6.03 1.19
C LEU A 54 10.44 6.71 0.40
N PRO A 55 11.62 6.08 0.17
CA PRO A 55 12.68 6.70 -0.63
C PRO A 55 12.27 6.95 -2.09
N TYR A 56 11.49 6.04 -2.66
CA TYR A 56 11.00 6.15 -4.04
C TYR A 56 9.91 7.20 -4.18
N LEU A 57 9.00 7.25 -3.20
CA LEU A 57 7.95 8.27 -3.13
C LEU A 57 8.56 9.66 -2.99
N ALA A 58 9.47 9.86 -2.03
CA ALA A 58 10.13 11.15 -1.80
C ALA A 58 10.84 11.64 -3.08
N ARG A 59 11.60 10.77 -3.76
CA ARG A 59 12.24 11.09 -5.03
C ARG A 59 11.23 11.44 -6.12
N ARG A 60 10.10 10.73 -6.19
CA ARG A 60 9.09 10.91 -7.24
C ARG A 60 8.29 12.20 -7.07
N VAL A 61 7.85 12.51 -5.84
CA VAL A 61 7.02 13.69 -5.59
C VAL A 61 7.84 14.98 -5.42
N GLY A 62 9.13 14.87 -5.12
CA GLY A 62 10.02 16.02 -4.95
C GLY A 62 9.66 16.88 -3.74
N ALA A 63 10.38 18.01 -3.57
CA ALA A 63 10.26 18.86 -2.38
C ALA A 63 8.89 19.55 -2.24
N CYS A 64 8.13 19.70 -3.32
CA CYS A 64 6.78 20.30 -3.32
C CYS A 64 5.66 19.29 -3.02
N GLY A 65 5.95 17.97 -3.06
CA GLY A 65 4.99 16.93 -2.70
C GLY A 65 4.89 16.69 -1.20
N SER A 66 4.02 15.77 -0.82
CA SER A 66 3.86 15.36 0.58
C SER A 66 3.61 13.87 0.70
N ILE A 67 4.05 13.27 1.83
CA ILE A 67 3.87 11.84 2.11
C ILE A 67 3.33 11.70 3.52
N THR A 68 2.23 10.95 3.66
CA THR A 68 1.73 10.48 4.96
C THR A 68 1.86 8.96 4.98
N ALA A 69 2.63 8.43 5.91
CA ALA A 69 2.91 7.01 6.09
C ALA A 69 2.14 6.47 7.29
N VAL A 70 1.30 5.46 7.07
CA VAL A 70 0.41 4.89 8.09
C VAL A 70 0.72 3.43 8.30
N ASP A 71 0.85 3.02 9.55
CA ASP A 71 0.92 1.61 9.94
C ASP A 71 0.33 1.43 11.34
N LEU A 72 -0.13 0.24 11.66
CA LEU A 72 -0.61 -0.10 13.01
C LEU A 72 0.54 -0.55 13.92
N SER A 73 1.59 -1.15 13.34
CA SER A 73 2.75 -1.68 14.05
C SER A 73 3.74 -0.57 14.41
N GLU A 74 3.97 -0.36 15.70
CA GLU A 74 4.98 0.56 16.21
C GLU A 74 6.40 0.12 15.80
N GLY A 75 6.67 -1.18 15.81
CA GLY A 75 7.95 -1.74 15.38
C GLY A 75 8.28 -1.42 13.93
N MET A 76 7.29 -1.56 13.03
CA MET A 76 7.41 -1.19 11.62
C MET A 76 7.68 0.31 11.45
N LEU A 77 6.88 1.16 12.11
CA LEU A 77 7.04 2.63 12.02
C LEU A 77 8.38 3.11 12.58
N THR A 78 8.94 2.45 13.59
CA THR A 78 10.26 2.78 14.12
C THR A 78 11.34 2.63 13.04
N LEU A 79 11.30 1.54 12.27
CA LEU A 79 12.23 1.30 11.16
C LEU A 79 11.97 2.25 9.98
N ALA A 80 10.70 2.51 9.66
CA ALA A 80 10.33 3.47 8.62
C ALA A 80 10.85 4.89 8.93
N LYS A 81 10.68 5.36 10.17
CA LYS A 81 11.21 6.65 10.64
C LYS A 81 12.73 6.73 10.52
N ALA A 82 13.44 5.66 10.89
CA ALA A 82 14.90 5.61 10.76
C ALA A 82 15.37 5.75 9.31
N LYS A 83 14.67 5.13 8.35
CA LYS A 83 14.96 5.27 6.91
C LYS A 83 14.64 6.66 6.36
N ALA A 84 13.67 7.34 6.95
CA ALA A 84 13.17 8.60 6.44
C ALA A 84 13.95 9.84 6.89
N VAL A 85 14.95 9.71 7.77
CA VAL A 85 15.69 10.83 8.39
C VAL A 85 16.21 11.86 7.37
N THR A 86 16.66 11.40 6.20
CA THR A 86 17.24 12.26 5.16
C THR A 86 16.31 12.51 3.97
N LEU A 87 15.08 12.01 4.01
CA LEU A 87 14.16 12.16 2.88
C LEU A 87 13.56 13.58 2.80
N VAL A 88 13.40 14.05 1.56
CA VAL A 88 12.70 15.30 1.23
C VAL A 88 11.67 15.01 0.14
N PRO A 89 10.37 15.24 0.39
CA PRO A 89 9.80 15.73 1.66
C PRO A 89 9.93 14.70 2.78
N HIS A 90 10.04 15.18 4.02
CA HIS A 90 10.05 14.29 5.18
C HIS A 90 8.64 13.75 5.42
N PRO A 91 8.42 12.41 5.46
CA PRO A 91 7.09 11.84 5.65
C PRO A 91 6.49 12.18 7.03
N GLN A 92 5.18 12.40 7.06
CA GLN A 92 4.40 12.39 8.30
C GLN A 92 4.03 10.95 8.65
N PHE A 93 4.22 10.54 9.90
CA PHE A 93 3.93 9.18 10.36
C PHE A 93 2.71 9.15 11.27
N LEU A 94 1.78 8.24 11.00
CA LEU A 94 0.58 8.01 11.80
C LEU A 94 0.53 6.54 12.23
N GLN A 95 0.55 6.30 13.54
CA GLN A 95 0.28 4.97 14.08
C GLN A 95 -1.22 4.83 14.32
N THR A 96 -1.91 4.11 13.45
CA THR A 96 -3.36 3.96 13.57
C THR A 96 -3.88 2.79 12.75
N ASP A 97 -5.01 2.23 13.20
CA ASP A 97 -5.83 1.33 12.39
C ASP A 97 -6.67 2.15 11.41
N PHE A 98 -6.24 2.19 10.17
CA PHE A 98 -6.93 2.93 9.11
C PHE A 98 -8.26 2.29 8.68
N GLU A 99 -8.58 1.06 9.08
CA GLU A 99 -9.93 0.49 8.88
C GLU A 99 -10.92 1.00 9.93
N ALA A 100 -10.47 1.19 11.18
CA ALA A 100 -11.30 1.63 12.30
C ALA A 100 -11.34 3.15 12.44
N GLN A 101 -10.25 3.85 12.14
CA GLN A 101 -10.10 5.28 12.39
C GLN A 101 -10.19 6.09 11.09
N ARG A 102 -10.63 7.36 11.21
CA ARG A 102 -10.57 8.31 10.11
C ARG A 102 -9.16 8.87 9.96
N LEU A 103 -8.70 9.00 8.71
CA LEU A 103 -7.43 9.59 8.39
C LEU A 103 -7.59 11.07 8.03
N PRO A 104 -6.62 11.92 8.38
CA PRO A 104 -6.62 13.32 7.97
C PRO A 104 -6.25 13.47 6.49
N GLY A 105 -6.61 14.61 5.91
CA GLY A 105 -6.13 15.03 4.59
C GLY A 105 -6.83 14.42 3.39
N MET A 106 -6.50 15.01 2.24
CA MET A 106 -6.90 14.58 0.90
C MET A 106 -5.62 14.34 0.08
N TYR A 107 -5.58 13.26 -0.70
CA TYR A 107 -4.38 12.78 -1.37
C TYR A 107 -4.64 12.56 -2.86
N ASP A 108 -3.64 12.83 -3.69
CA ASP A 108 -3.69 12.52 -5.12
C ASP A 108 -3.61 11.01 -5.34
N HIS A 109 -2.80 10.32 -4.51
CA HIS A 109 -2.72 8.87 -4.54
C HIS A 109 -2.73 8.28 -3.13
N ILE A 110 -3.46 7.17 -2.98
CA ILE A 110 -3.43 6.30 -1.81
C ILE A 110 -2.80 4.98 -2.26
N ILE A 111 -1.72 4.53 -1.62
CA ILE A 111 -1.00 3.33 -2.02
C ILE A 111 -1.13 2.26 -0.94
N MET A 112 -1.51 1.05 -1.34
CA MET A 112 -1.56 -0.17 -0.54
C MET A 112 -0.58 -1.19 -1.15
N TYR A 113 0.67 -1.17 -0.71
CA TYR A 113 1.70 -2.09 -1.18
C TYR A 113 1.81 -3.30 -0.26
N CYS A 114 1.41 -4.48 -0.76
CA CYS A 114 1.32 -5.72 0.02
C CYS A 114 0.35 -5.67 1.21
N VAL A 115 -0.74 -4.92 1.11
CA VAL A 115 -1.67 -4.68 2.23
C VAL A 115 -3.05 -5.32 2.01
N TYR A 116 -3.57 -5.31 0.79
CA TYR A 116 -4.98 -5.61 0.50
C TYR A 116 -5.53 -6.89 1.14
N PRO A 117 -4.85 -8.05 1.17
CA PRO A 117 -5.37 -9.27 1.77
C PRO A 117 -5.56 -9.21 3.30
N HIS A 118 -4.95 -8.22 3.96
CA HIS A 118 -5.07 -8.02 5.41
C HIS A 118 -6.26 -7.16 5.81
N LEU A 119 -7.03 -6.64 4.85
CA LEU A 119 -8.24 -5.86 5.12
C LEU A 119 -9.38 -6.78 5.57
N GLU A 120 -10.02 -6.46 6.68
CA GLU A 120 -11.21 -7.16 7.16
C GLU A 120 -12.46 -6.78 6.34
N HIS A 121 -12.54 -5.49 5.95
CA HIS A 121 -13.68 -4.94 5.25
C HIS A 121 -13.28 -4.15 3.99
N PRO A 122 -12.65 -4.80 2.97
CA PRO A 122 -11.99 -4.10 1.87
C PRO A 122 -12.91 -3.14 1.10
N VAL A 123 -14.15 -3.55 0.76
CA VAL A 123 -15.09 -2.68 0.04
C VAL A 123 -15.50 -1.45 0.86
N LYS A 124 -15.76 -1.63 2.16
CA LYS A 124 -16.12 -0.54 3.07
C LYS A 124 -14.96 0.45 3.20
N THR A 125 -13.76 -0.07 3.38
CA THR A 125 -12.53 0.70 3.54
C THR A 125 -12.21 1.50 2.28
N LEU A 126 -12.17 0.85 1.11
CA LEU A 126 -11.92 1.52 -0.16
C LEU A 126 -12.97 2.61 -0.49
N ARG A 127 -14.26 2.34 -0.21
CA ARG A 127 -15.34 3.31 -0.41
C ARG A 127 -15.17 4.54 0.49
N ARG A 128 -14.81 4.34 1.76
CA ARG A 128 -14.55 5.41 2.70
C ARG A 128 -13.33 6.24 2.29
N LEU A 129 -12.20 5.60 2.02
CA LEU A 129 -10.97 6.27 1.58
C LEU A 129 -11.19 7.09 0.31
N ARG A 130 -11.92 6.53 -0.67
CA ARG A 130 -12.27 7.24 -1.90
C ARG A 130 -13.11 8.49 -1.64
N ARG A 131 -14.03 8.44 -0.68
CA ARG A 131 -14.91 9.56 -0.35
C ARG A 131 -14.24 10.62 0.53
N GLU A 132 -13.41 10.19 1.48
CA GLU A 132 -12.91 11.04 2.57
C GLU A 132 -11.46 11.46 2.41
N ASN A 133 -10.67 10.73 1.63
CA ASN A 133 -9.23 10.94 1.55
C ASN A 133 -8.67 11.02 0.13
N LEU A 134 -9.47 10.79 -0.92
CA LEU A 134 -8.97 10.83 -2.29
C LEU A 134 -9.40 12.11 -3.00
N GLN A 135 -8.43 12.84 -3.58
CA GLN A 135 -8.69 14.01 -4.41
C GLN A 135 -9.51 13.64 -5.67
N PRO A 136 -10.30 14.54 -6.22
CA PRO A 136 -10.94 14.35 -7.53
C PRO A 136 -9.89 14.02 -8.61
N GLY A 137 -10.08 12.90 -9.33
CA GLY A 137 -9.13 12.41 -10.32
C GLY A 137 -7.98 11.56 -9.75
N GLY A 138 -7.89 11.42 -8.43
CA GLY A 138 -6.89 10.59 -7.77
C GLY A 138 -7.17 9.08 -7.85
N ASN A 139 -6.21 8.26 -7.42
CA ASN A 139 -6.30 6.81 -7.43
C ASN A 139 -5.92 6.18 -6.10
N ILE A 140 -6.62 5.10 -5.72
CA ILE A 140 -6.13 4.14 -4.74
C ILE A 140 -5.41 3.03 -5.51
N LEU A 141 -4.14 2.80 -5.24
CA LEU A 141 -3.29 1.81 -5.90
C LEU A 141 -3.12 0.59 -5.00
N ILE A 142 -3.58 -0.57 -5.44
CA ILE A 142 -3.40 -1.86 -4.77
C ILE A 142 -2.31 -2.60 -5.54
N ALA A 143 -1.15 -2.84 -4.88
CA ALA A 143 0.03 -3.33 -5.56
C ALA A 143 0.78 -4.42 -4.80
N PHE A 144 1.40 -5.34 -5.59
CA PHE A 144 2.31 -6.38 -5.10
C PHE A 144 3.47 -6.55 -6.09
N PRO A 145 4.70 -6.86 -5.61
CA PRO A 145 5.89 -7.02 -6.46
C PRO A 145 5.96 -8.38 -7.17
N THR A 146 4.83 -9.04 -7.36
CA THR A 146 4.72 -10.33 -8.05
C THR A 146 3.24 -10.66 -8.31
N GLU A 147 2.98 -11.73 -9.01
CA GLU A 147 1.62 -12.23 -9.30
C GLU A 147 0.88 -12.76 -8.05
N ALA A 148 -0.45 -12.76 -8.11
CA ALA A 148 -1.32 -13.20 -7.02
C ALA A 148 -1.07 -14.66 -6.59
N SER A 149 -0.82 -15.56 -7.54
CA SER A 149 -0.54 -16.97 -7.29
C SER A 149 0.65 -17.17 -6.35
N ARG A 150 1.72 -16.39 -6.54
CA ARG A 150 2.92 -16.45 -5.70
C ARG A 150 2.67 -15.88 -4.30
N ILE A 151 1.90 -14.80 -4.18
CA ILE A 151 1.49 -14.25 -2.88
C ILE A 151 0.65 -15.27 -2.11
N ASN A 152 -0.35 -15.88 -2.77
CA ASN A 152 -1.20 -16.89 -2.15
C ASN A 152 -0.41 -18.14 -1.71
N ALA A 153 0.59 -18.56 -2.50
CA ALA A 153 1.47 -19.65 -2.12
C ALA A 153 2.32 -19.33 -0.86
N ILE A 154 2.73 -18.06 -0.69
CA ILE A 154 3.42 -17.59 0.53
C ILE A 154 2.45 -17.63 1.73
N HIS A 155 1.23 -17.10 1.59
CA HIS A 155 0.22 -17.09 2.65
C HIS A 155 -0.13 -18.52 3.10
N HIS A 156 -0.30 -19.44 2.16
CA HIS A 156 -0.55 -20.86 2.47
C HIS A 156 0.59 -21.49 3.28
N ARG A 157 1.85 -21.22 2.92
CA ARG A 157 3.02 -21.74 3.66
C ARG A 157 3.09 -21.25 5.10
N VAL A 158 2.68 -20.02 5.36
CA VAL A 158 2.68 -19.43 6.72
C VAL A 158 1.33 -19.59 7.43
N ARG A 159 0.41 -20.38 6.88
CA ARG A 159 -0.90 -20.73 7.44
C ARG A 159 -1.83 -19.53 7.69
N VAL A 160 -1.83 -18.56 6.78
CA VAL A 160 -2.76 -17.43 6.76
C VAL A 160 -3.70 -17.52 5.54
N ASP A 161 -4.31 -18.68 5.35
CA ASP A 161 -5.12 -19.02 4.17
C ASP A 161 -6.35 -18.10 3.96
N HIS A 162 -6.77 -17.39 5.00
CA HIS A 162 -7.84 -16.38 4.91
C HIS A 162 -7.39 -15.08 4.22
N HIS A 163 -6.08 -14.88 4.01
CA HIS A 163 -5.52 -13.72 3.30
C HIS A 163 -5.37 -13.99 1.80
N TYR A 164 -6.46 -14.37 1.15
CA TYR A 164 -6.45 -14.65 -0.29
C TYR A 164 -6.40 -13.35 -1.10
N LEU A 165 -5.45 -13.29 -2.04
CA LEU A 165 -5.36 -12.23 -3.04
C LEU A 165 -5.98 -12.71 -4.36
N PRO A 166 -7.14 -12.17 -4.78
CA PRO A 166 -7.70 -12.46 -6.11
C PRO A 166 -6.74 -11.99 -7.21
N SER A 167 -6.84 -12.57 -8.41
CA SER A 167 -6.14 -11.98 -9.57
C SER A 167 -6.60 -10.54 -9.81
N PRO A 168 -5.80 -9.68 -10.50
CA PRO A 168 -6.20 -8.30 -10.81
C PRO A 168 -7.54 -8.20 -11.51
N ARG A 169 -7.85 -9.15 -12.39
CA ARG A 169 -9.14 -9.22 -13.14
C ARG A 169 -10.31 -9.59 -12.23
N GLU A 170 -10.15 -10.58 -11.36
CA GLU A 170 -11.17 -10.95 -10.39
C GLU A 170 -11.42 -9.81 -9.40
N LEU A 171 -10.35 -9.19 -8.88
CA LEU A 171 -10.48 -8.05 -7.98
C LEU A 171 -11.21 -6.87 -8.63
N THR A 172 -10.85 -6.50 -9.86
CA THR A 172 -11.53 -5.41 -10.57
C THR A 172 -13.00 -5.73 -10.85
N THR A 173 -13.33 -6.96 -11.21
CA THR A 173 -14.71 -7.40 -11.41
C THR A 173 -15.50 -7.30 -10.12
N TYR A 174 -14.94 -7.80 -9.03
CA TYR A 174 -15.55 -7.73 -7.70
C TYR A 174 -15.78 -6.29 -7.23
N LEU A 175 -14.78 -5.41 -7.35
CA LEU A 175 -14.89 -4.01 -6.93
C LEU A 175 -15.93 -3.24 -7.77
N ARG A 176 -15.97 -3.47 -9.09
CA ARG A 176 -16.97 -2.86 -9.97
C ARG A 176 -18.38 -3.29 -9.62
N ALA A 177 -18.62 -4.57 -9.30
CA ALA A 177 -19.92 -5.05 -8.82
C ALA A 177 -20.36 -4.36 -7.52
N HIS A 178 -19.40 -3.82 -6.74
CA HIS A 178 -19.66 -3.02 -5.54
C HIS A 178 -19.62 -1.51 -5.77
N HIS A 179 -19.79 -1.06 -7.01
CA HIS A 179 -19.80 0.36 -7.42
C HIS A 179 -18.49 1.12 -7.10
N LEU A 180 -17.36 0.43 -7.09
CA LEU A 180 -16.04 1.01 -7.01
C LEU A 180 -15.41 0.96 -8.41
N PRO A 181 -15.13 2.11 -9.07
CA PRO A 181 -14.48 2.11 -10.38
C PRO A 181 -13.06 1.58 -10.20
N ALA A 182 -12.77 0.44 -10.82
CA ALA A 182 -11.48 -0.21 -10.71
C ALA A 182 -10.97 -0.62 -12.09
N ARG A 183 -9.65 -0.57 -12.30
CA ARG A 183 -8.98 -1.00 -13.54
C ARG A 183 -7.67 -1.71 -13.24
N VAL A 184 -7.34 -2.69 -14.06
CA VAL A 184 -6.04 -3.36 -14.04
C VAL A 184 -5.02 -2.45 -14.71
N LEU A 185 -3.89 -2.17 -14.04
CA LEU A 185 -2.76 -1.43 -14.61
C LEU A 185 -1.58 -2.35 -14.95
N ALA A 186 -1.38 -3.42 -14.17
CA ALA A 186 -0.45 -4.50 -14.46
C ALA A 186 -0.95 -5.84 -13.91
N ASP A 187 -0.68 -6.91 -14.65
CA ASP A 187 -1.03 -8.30 -14.29
C ASP A 187 0.02 -9.22 -14.93
N ASP A 188 1.21 -9.26 -14.35
CA ASP A 188 2.32 -10.09 -14.84
C ASP A 188 3.17 -10.63 -13.68
N ALA A 189 4.17 -11.44 -13.99
CA ALA A 189 5.00 -12.12 -12.99
C ALA A 189 5.79 -11.17 -12.06
N GLN A 190 5.94 -9.90 -12.43
CA GLN A 190 6.74 -8.93 -11.66
C GLN A 190 5.88 -7.87 -10.96
N LEU A 191 4.66 -7.61 -11.45
CA LEU A 191 3.83 -6.55 -10.89
C LEU A 191 2.34 -6.91 -10.99
N TYR A 192 1.71 -6.97 -9.83
CA TYR A 192 0.27 -6.88 -9.67
C TYR A 192 -0.09 -5.42 -9.38
N LEU A 193 -0.95 -4.80 -10.18
CA LEU A 193 -1.37 -3.42 -9.94
C LEU A 193 -2.81 -3.18 -10.37
N VAL A 194 -3.64 -2.80 -9.41
CA VAL A 194 -5.04 -2.39 -9.62
C VAL A 194 -5.21 -0.96 -9.12
N ALA A 195 -5.84 -0.10 -9.92
CA ALA A 195 -6.25 1.23 -9.52
C ALA A 195 -7.76 1.28 -9.25
N VAL A 196 -8.15 1.99 -8.18
CA VAL A 196 -9.54 2.27 -7.81
C VAL A 196 -9.72 3.78 -7.73
N GLY A 197 -10.65 4.33 -8.53
CA GLY A 197 -10.83 5.77 -8.68
C GLY A 197 -10.41 6.26 -10.07
N GLY A 198 -10.28 7.58 -10.25
CA GLY A 198 -9.99 8.25 -11.52
C GLY A 198 -11.24 8.76 -12.20
#